data_122fc7ece1205f6c327b531e751e2c24
#
_entry.id   122fc7ece1205f6c327b531e751e2c24
#
_cell.length_a   1.000
_cell.length_b   1.000
_cell.length_c   1.000
_cell.angle_alpha   90.00
_cell.angle_beta   90.00
_cell.angle_gamma   90.00
#
_symmetry.space_group_name_H-M   'P 1'
#
loop_
_entity.id
_entity.type
_entity.pdbx_description
1 polymer ?
#
loop_
_entity_poly.entity_id
_entity_poly.type
_entity_poly.pdbx_seq_one_letter_code
_entity_poly.pdbx_strand_id
1 'polypeptide(L)'
;KLTERWFMAFQDTFIELAKDPELTLEPKNILLYMFGRLDFENFIQLSQTEIAEALGMRQSHVSRAIKTLTNKQIVLEGPKVGRSKCYRLNPHYGWKGKVTNLQEARRGHLRAIEGGLGKKDPNPEK
;
A
#
# COMPACT_ATOMS: atom_id res chain seq x y z
N LYS A 1 16.94 -3.00 21.90
CA LYS A 1 16.27 -3.78 20.90
C LYS A 1 14.77 -3.72 21.04
N LEU A 2 14.09 -3.46 19.92
CA LEU A 2 12.65 -3.31 19.97
C LEU A 2 12.00 -4.68 19.98
N THR A 3 11.04 -4.85 20.89
CA THR A 3 10.27 -6.09 20.92
C THR A 3 8.90 -5.94 20.28
N GLU A 4 8.47 -4.71 20.04
CA GLU A 4 7.19 -4.47 19.41
C GLU A 4 7.36 -4.49 17.91
N ARG A 5 6.26 -4.76 17.22
CA ARG A 5 6.27 -4.71 15.76
C ARG A 5 6.40 -3.26 15.31
N TRP A 6 7.19 -3.03 14.29
CA TRP A 6 7.42 -1.67 13.82
C TRP A 6 7.78 -1.69 12.34
N PHE A 7 7.66 -0.55 11.71
CA PHE A 7 8.10 -0.36 10.34
C PHE A 7 8.56 1.09 10.18
N MET A 8 9.31 1.36 9.11
CA MET A 8 9.77 2.70 8.83
C MET A 8 8.71 3.47 8.07
N ALA A 9 8.49 4.70 8.46
CA ALA A 9 7.56 5.58 7.75
C ALA A 9 8.32 6.80 7.25
N PHE A 10 7.91 7.31 6.09
CA PHE A 10 8.60 8.46 5.51
C PHE A 10 7.75 9.69 5.75
N GLN A 11 8.36 10.66 6.42
CA GLN A 11 7.61 11.78 7.00
C GLN A 11 6.90 12.62 5.96
N ASP A 12 7.59 12.91 4.85
CA ASP A 12 6.99 13.79 3.85
C ASP A 12 5.76 13.17 3.22
N THR A 13 5.76 11.85 3.04
CA THR A 13 4.60 11.21 2.44
C THR A 13 3.42 11.17 3.40
N PHE A 14 3.68 11.17 4.69
CA PHE A 14 2.58 11.28 5.66
C PHE A 14 1.94 12.65 5.59
N ILE A 15 2.73 13.68 5.34
CA ILE A 15 2.16 15.01 5.15
C ILE A 15 1.30 15.03 3.90
N GLU A 16 1.75 14.37 2.82
CA GLU A 16 0.94 14.25 1.63
C GLU A 16 -0.39 13.56 1.90
N LEU A 17 -0.34 12.49 2.68
CA LEU A 17 -1.58 11.77 3.00
C LEU A 17 -2.54 12.66 3.79
N ALA A 18 -2.01 13.41 4.72
CA ALA A 18 -2.84 14.26 5.56
C ALA A 18 -3.52 15.36 4.77
N LYS A 19 -2.86 15.84 3.73
CA LYS A 19 -3.38 16.94 2.94
C LYS A 19 -4.29 16.51 1.79
N ASP A 20 -4.38 15.22 1.52
CA ASP A 20 -5.10 14.73 0.36
C ASP A 20 -6.60 14.81 0.60
N PRO A 21 -7.32 15.67 -0.13
CA PRO A 21 -8.74 15.84 0.13
C PRO A 21 -9.58 14.64 -0.30
N GLU A 22 -9.04 13.77 -1.12
CA GLU A 22 -9.77 12.59 -1.54
C GLU A 22 -9.65 11.45 -0.57
N LEU A 23 -8.75 11.57 0.40
CA LEU A 23 -8.64 10.58 1.45
C LEU A 23 -9.55 10.99 2.60
N THR A 24 -10.81 10.62 2.48
CA THR A 24 -11.78 10.91 3.51
C THR A 24 -11.61 9.90 4.65
N LEU A 25 -12.53 9.93 5.59
CA LEU A 25 -12.36 9.18 6.83
C LEU A 25 -12.20 7.68 6.60
N GLU A 26 -13.02 7.09 5.74
CA GLU A 26 -12.99 5.65 5.58
C GLU A 26 -11.69 5.15 4.96
N PRO A 27 -11.22 5.72 3.85
CA PRO A 27 -9.91 5.30 3.34
C PRO A 27 -8.78 5.53 4.32
N LYS A 28 -8.83 6.64 5.08
CA LYS A 28 -7.78 6.88 6.06
C LYS A 28 -7.79 5.84 7.16
N ASN A 29 -8.96 5.47 7.64
CA ASN A 29 -9.04 4.47 8.70
C ASN A 29 -8.57 3.11 8.21
N ILE A 30 -8.92 2.75 6.99
CA ILE A 30 -8.46 1.49 6.43
C ILE A 30 -6.94 1.51 6.28
N LEU A 31 -6.39 2.63 5.81
CA LEU A 31 -4.96 2.73 5.64
C LEU A 31 -4.24 2.61 6.98
N LEU A 32 -4.76 3.25 8.03
CA LEU A 32 -4.16 3.10 9.35
C LEU A 32 -4.21 1.65 9.81
N TYR A 33 -5.32 0.96 9.57
CA TYR A 33 -5.42 -0.44 9.95
C TYR A 33 -4.41 -1.27 9.18
N MET A 34 -4.25 -0.98 7.89
CA MET A 34 -3.26 -1.69 7.07
C MET A 34 -1.85 -1.45 7.58
N PHE A 35 -1.53 -0.22 7.99
CA PHE A 35 -0.23 0.03 8.60
C PHE A 35 -0.03 -0.84 9.83
N GLY A 36 -1.06 -1.01 10.64
CA GLY A 36 -0.98 -1.85 11.82
C GLY A 36 -0.87 -3.32 11.53
N ARG A 37 -1.19 -3.74 10.34
CA ARG A 37 -1.13 -5.13 9.95
C ARG A 37 -0.07 -5.39 8.87
N LEU A 38 0.84 -4.43 8.68
CA LEU A 38 1.88 -4.54 7.68
C LEU A 38 2.82 -5.69 8.00
N ASP A 39 3.11 -6.51 7.01
CA ASP A 39 4.02 -7.62 7.14
C ASP A 39 5.29 -7.35 6.37
N PHE A 40 6.23 -8.26 6.45
CA PHE A 40 7.53 -8.12 5.81
C PHE A 40 7.39 -7.78 4.34
N GLU A 41 8.26 -6.90 3.88
CA GLU A 41 8.29 -6.44 2.50
C GLU A 41 6.97 -5.83 2.07
N ASN A 42 6.32 -5.18 3.03
CA ASN A 42 5.11 -4.40 2.82
C ASN A 42 3.89 -5.21 2.42
N PHE A 43 3.90 -6.52 2.64
CA PHE A 43 2.72 -7.30 2.35
C PHE A 43 1.61 -7.01 3.35
N ILE A 44 0.40 -6.98 2.85
CA ILE A 44 -0.80 -6.77 3.64
C ILE A 44 -1.74 -7.92 3.30
N GLN A 45 -1.80 -8.91 4.18
CA GLN A 45 -2.62 -10.09 3.95
C GLN A 45 -3.93 -9.95 4.68
N LEU A 46 -4.85 -9.22 4.07
CA LEU A 46 -6.15 -8.95 4.66
C LEU A 46 -7.19 -9.02 3.57
N SER A 47 -8.26 -9.75 3.81
CA SER A 47 -9.39 -9.73 2.91
C SER A 47 -10.25 -8.51 3.24
N GLN A 48 -11.07 -8.11 2.30
CA GLN A 48 -11.98 -7.00 2.54
C GLN A 48 -12.99 -7.36 3.62
N THR A 49 -13.35 -8.62 3.71
CA THR A 49 -14.25 -9.06 4.79
C THR A 49 -13.61 -8.88 6.14
N GLU A 50 -12.33 -9.24 6.27
CA GLU A 50 -11.63 -9.05 7.53
C GLU A 50 -11.55 -7.58 7.92
N ILE A 51 -11.29 -6.72 6.95
CA ILE A 51 -11.22 -5.29 7.24
C ILE A 51 -12.58 -4.78 7.69
N ALA A 52 -13.63 -5.20 6.99
CA ALA A 52 -14.98 -4.76 7.33
C ALA A 52 -15.33 -5.16 8.75
N GLU A 53 -15.02 -6.39 9.11
CA GLU A 53 -15.32 -6.86 10.46
C GLU A 53 -14.50 -6.12 11.51
N ALA A 54 -13.23 -5.92 11.24
CA ALA A 54 -12.35 -5.29 12.22
C ALA A 54 -12.74 -3.85 12.48
N LEU A 55 -13.20 -3.14 11.45
CA LEU A 55 -13.48 -1.72 11.58
C LEU A 55 -14.96 -1.40 11.71
N GLY A 56 -15.80 -2.43 11.72
CA GLY A 56 -17.23 -2.20 11.83
C GLY A 56 -17.81 -1.46 10.65
N MET A 57 -17.31 -1.77 9.45
CA MET A 57 -17.73 -1.08 8.23
C MET A 57 -18.49 -2.04 7.34
N ARG A 58 -19.37 -1.48 6.50
CA ARG A 58 -20.00 -2.28 5.47
C ARG A 58 -18.97 -2.67 4.43
N GLN A 59 -19.11 -3.87 3.90
CA GLN A 59 -18.14 -4.34 2.92
C GLN A 59 -18.12 -3.49 1.66
N SER A 60 -19.26 -2.94 1.26
CA SER A 60 -19.28 -2.06 0.09
C SER A 60 -18.48 -0.79 0.34
N HIS A 61 -18.47 -0.28 1.56
CA HIS A 61 -17.67 0.89 1.89
C HIS A 61 -16.19 0.54 1.90
N VAL A 62 -15.84 -0.65 2.40
CA VAL A 62 -14.45 -1.10 2.37
C VAL A 62 -13.97 -1.23 0.93
N SER A 63 -14.78 -1.84 0.08
CA SER A 63 -14.40 -2.02 -1.32
C SER A 63 -14.16 -0.68 -2.00
N ARG A 64 -15.03 0.30 -1.75
CA ARG A 64 -14.89 1.62 -2.35
C ARG A 64 -13.64 2.33 -1.84
N ALA A 65 -13.39 2.23 -0.53
CA ALA A 65 -12.23 2.88 0.04
C ALA A 65 -10.93 2.25 -0.45
N ILE A 66 -10.89 0.94 -0.58
CA ILE A 66 -9.70 0.28 -1.11
C ILE A 66 -9.48 0.68 -2.55
N LYS A 67 -10.55 0.84 -3.32
CA LYS A 67 -10.40 1.31 -4.69
C LYS A 67 -9.77 2.70 -4.72
N THR A 68 -10.17 3.57 -3.81
CA THR A 68 -9.53 4.88 -3.71
C THR A 68 -8.04 4.73 -3.44
N LEU A 69 -7.68 3.87 -2.48
CA LEU A 69 -6.28 3.69 -2.12
C LEU A 69 -5.47 3.09 -3.27
N THR A 70 -6.04 2.16 -4.01
CA THR A 70 -5.29 1.55 -5.11
C THR A 70 -5.23 2.47 -6.31
N ASN A 71 -6.27 3.24 -6.58
CA ASN A 71 -6.21 4.20 -7.67
C ASN A 71 -5.16 5.27 -7.43
N LYS A 72 -4.94 5.63 -6.19
CA LYS A 72 -3.91 6.62 -5.85
C LYS A 72 -2.54 5.98 -5.68
N GLN A 73 -2.46 4.68 -5.82
CA GLN A 73 -1.22 3.92 -5.69
C GLN A 73 -0.58 4.06 -4.32
N ILE A 74 -1.40 4.32 -3.32
CA ILE A 74 -0.93 4.24 -1.94
C ILE A 74 -0.81 2.77 -1.55
N VAL A 75 -1.77 1.97 -1.95
CA VAL A 75 -1.77 0.54 -1.77
C VAL A 75 -1.78 -0.10 -3.15
N LEU A 76 -1.00 -1.15 -3.31
CA LEU A 76 -0.88 -1.84 -4.59
C LEU A 76 -1.49 -3.22 -4.45
N GLU A 77 -2.07 -3.71 -5.53
CA GLU A 77 -2.56 -5.08 -5.53
C GLU A 77 -1.40 -6.02 -5.77
N GLY A 78 -1.30 -7.02 -4.92
CA GLY A 78 -0.29 -8.04 -5.07
C GLY A 78 -0.87 -9.29 -5.70
N PRO A 79 -0.08 -10.34 -5.70
CA PRO A 79 -0.57 -11.60 -6.26
C PRO A 79 -1.68 -12.16 -5.41
N LYS A 80 -2.57 -12.88 -6.05
CA LYS A 80 -3.63 -13.55 -5.33
C LYS A 80 -3.09 -14.75 -4.58
N VAL A 81 -3.61 -14.96 -3.39
CA VAL A 81 -3.31 -16.16 -2.63
C VAL A 81 -4.61 -16.91 -2.54
N GLY A 82 -4.74 -17.97 -3.31
CA GLY A 82 -6.01 -18.67 -3.42
C GLY A 82 -7.03 -17.76 -4.07
N ARG A 83 -8.15 -17.56 -3.39
CA ARG A 83 -9.18 -16.66 -3.88
C ARG A 83 -9.06 -15.27 -3.33
N SER A 84 -8.17 -15.07 -2.38
CA SER A 84 -8.05 -13.79 -1.69
C SER A 84 -7.07 -12.89 -2.40
N LYS A 85 -7.43 -11.63 -2.48
CA LYS A 85 -6.48 -10.63 -2.96
C LYS A 85 -5.50 -10.32 -1.87
N CYS A 86 -4.29 -10.01 -2.30
CA CYS A 86 -3.24 -9.59 -1.42
C CYS A 86 -2.86 -8.19 -1.81
N TYR A 87 -2.44 -7.40 -0.83
CA TYR A 87 -2.09 -6.01 -1.09
C TYR A 87 -0.68 -5.75 -0.60
N ARG A 88 -0.10 -4.67 -1.09
CA ARG A 88 1.19 -4.21 -0.62
C ARG A 88 1.14 -2.71 -0.43
N LEU A 89 1.79 -2.24 0.61
CA LEU A 89 1.97 -0.81 0.76
C LEU A 89 3.03 -0.34 -0.24
N ASN A 90 2.73 0.74 -0.94
CA ASN A 90 3.71 1.34 -1.84
C ASN A 90 4.94 1.75 -1.03
N PRO A 91 6.14 1.30 -1.43
CA PRO A 91 7.35 1.62 -0.66
C PRO A 91 7.67 3.10 -0.56
N HIS A 92 6.97 3.93 -1.30
CA HIS A 92 7.10 5.39 -1.17
C HIS A 92 6.62 5.87 0.20
N TYR A 93 5.72 5.14 0.85
CA TYR A 93 5.11 5.59 2.11
C TYR A 93 5.76 4.98 3.34
N GLY A 94 6.31 3.81 3.22
CA GLY A 94 6.96 3.16 4.35
C GLY A 94 7.53 1.83 3.94
N TRP A 95 8.25 1.22 4.86
CA TRP A 95 8.90 -0.05 4.53
C TRP A 95 9.07 -0.90 5.77
N LYS A 96 8.74 -2.16 5.65
CA LYS A 96 9.01 -3.15 6.67
C LYS A 96 9.88 -4.23 6.04
N GLY A 97 11.18 -4.19 6.35
CA GLY A 97 12.11 -5.13 5.77
C GLY A 97 13.50 -4.56 5.73
N LYS A 98 14.37 -5.21 5.00
CA LYS A 98 15.74 -4.76 4.87
C LYS A 98 15.83 -3.57 3.95
N VAL A 99 16.70 -2.63 4.29
CA VAL A 99 16.83 -1.39 3.51
C VAL A 99 17.28 -1.69 2.07
N THR A 100 18.14 -2.68 1.90
CA THR A 100 18.55 -3.04 0.54
C THR A 100 17.36 -3.49 -0.29
N ASN A 101 16.43 -4.22 0.33
CA ASN A 101 15.25 -4.66 -0.40
C ASN A 101 14.30 -3.51 -0.69
N LEU A 102 14.32 -2.46 0.13
CA LEU A 102 13.52 -1.28 -0.16
C LEU A 102 13.92 -0.64 -1.47
N GLN A 103 15.21 -0.51 -1.69
CA GLN A 103 15.67 0.10 -2.94
C GLN A 103 15.24 -0.71 -4.15
N GLU A 104 15.33 -2.03 -4.02
CA GLU A 104 14.86 -2.88 -5.10
C GLU A 104 13.38 -2.79 -5.32
N ALA A 105 12.61 -2.73 -4.23
CA ALA A 105 11.16 -2.64 -4.35
C ALA A 105 10.76 -1.33 -5.03
N ARG A 106 11.45 -0.24 -4.70
CA ARG A 106 11.16 1.03 -5.34
C ARG A 106 11.48 1.01 -6.82
N ARG A 107 12.59 0.39 -7.20
CA ARG A 107 12.92 0.28 -8.61
C ARG A 107 11.92 -0.57 -9.35
N GLY A 108 11.51 -1.67 -8.73
CA GLY A 108 10.52 -2.53 -9.34
C GLY A 108 9.19 -1.83 -9.55
N HIS A 109 8.79 -1.04 -8.57
CA HIS A 109 7.53 -0.31 -8.69
C HIS A 109 7.61 0.72 -9.82
N LEU A 110 8.71 1.44 -9.93
CA LEU A 110 8.87 2.39 -11.01
C LEU A 110 8.85 1.72 -12.37
N ARG A 111 9.51 0.59 -12.48
CA ARG A 111 9.50 -0.14 -13.74
C ARG A 111 8.12 -0.60 -14.11
N ALA A 112 7.35 -1.04 -13.13
CA ALA A 112 6.00 -1.49 -13.40
C ALA A 112 5.13 -0.33 -13.88
N ILE A 113 5.28 0.83 -13.26
CA ILE A 113 4.52 1.99 -13.68
C ILE A 113 4.89 2.39 -15.09
N GLU A 114 6.19 2.46 -15.37
CA GLU A 114 6.63 2.85 -16.71
C GLU A 114 6.15 1.87 -17.76
N GLY A 115 6.26 0.58 -17.46
CA GLY A 115 5.80 -0.41 -18.40
C GLY A 115 4.31 -0.36 -18.61
N GLY A 116 3.57 -0.12 -17.56
CA GLY A 116 2.14 -0.07 -17.68
C GLY A 116 1.63 1.16 -18.39
N LEU A 117 2.33 2.26 -18.24
CA LEU A 117 1.89 3.44 -18.88
C LEU A 117 2.34 3.57 -20.27
N GLY A 118 3.34 3.01 -20.49
CA GLY A 118 3.73 3.23 -21.52
C GLY A 118 4.29 2.93 -22.37
N LYS A 119 4.47 2.65 -22.43
CA LYS A 119 4.95 2.44 -23.23
C LYS A 119 5.78 2.95 -23.83
N LYS A 120 6.23 3.41 -23.89
CA LYS A 120 7.02 3.84 -24.49
C LYS A 120 8.03 4.38 -24.11
N ASP A 121 8.53 4.17 -23.07
CA ASP A 121 9.70 4.78 -22.86
C ASP A 121 10.79 4.17 -23.53
N PRO A 122 11.30 4.76 -24.47
CA PRO A 122 12.32 4.12 -25.25
C PRO A 122 13.62 4.09 -24.57
N ASN A 123 13.83 4.85 -23.53
CA ASN A 123 15.14 4.85 -22.98
C ASN A 123 15.09 4.50 -21.57
N PRO A 124 14.98 3.25 -21.32
CA PRO A 124 14.74 2.81 -19.99
C PRO A 124 15.88 2.98 -19.06
N GLU A 125 17.07 3.17 -19.55
CA GLU A 125 18.04 3.24 -18.67
C GLU A 125 18.16 4.50 -18.08
N LYS A 126 17.50 5.40 -18.51
CA LYS A 126 17.57 6.50 -17.86
C LYS A 126 16.84 6.54 -16.82
#